data_c59549a1cb2f320b17deb5b6a0980f86
#
_entry.id   c59549a1cb2f320b17deb5b6a0980f86
#
_cell.length_a   1.000
_cell.length_b   1.000
_cell.length_c   1.000
_cell.angle_alpha   90.00
_cell.angle_beta   90.00
_cell.angle_gamma   90.00
#
_symmetry.space_group_name_H-M   'P 1'
#
loop_
_entity.id
_entity.type
_entity.pdbx_description
1 polymer ?
#
loop_
_entity_poly.entity_id
_entity_poly.type
_entity_poly.pdbx_seq_one_letter_code
_entity_poly.pdbx_strand_id
1 'polypeptide(L)'
;MRHHELVIIGTGSGNSLITPELAGLDIAIVEEGTFGGTCLNVGCIPTKMLVLPSDRVLDAAAAARLGVSIPTPTVDWPAIRDRVFGRIDPIAAGGEEYRRSDPAITVYAARARFVGLRHLALSTGEEITADRIVLAAG
;
A
#
# COMPACT_ATOMS: atom_id res chain seq x y z
N MET A 1 -24.49 -14.51 -1.94
CA MET A 1 -23.07 -14.95 -1.87
C MET A 1 -22.51 -14.90 -3.29
N ARG A 2 -21.42 -14.17 -3.52
CA ARG A 2 -20.75 -14.06 -4.82
C ARG A 2 -19.56 -15.00 -4.86
N HIS A 3 -19.32 -15.60 -6.02
CA HIS A 3 -18.16 -16.46 -6.27
C HIS A 3 -17.18 -15.74 -7.20
N HIS A 4 -15.87 -15.88 -6.92
CA HIS A 4 -14.78 -15.36 -7.74
C HIS A 4 -13.81 -16.50 -8.11
N GLU A 5 -13.11 -16.37 -9.23
CA GLU A 5 -12.07 -17.33 -9.61
C GLU A 5 -10.80 -17.15 -8.77
N LEU A 6 -10.51 -15.89 -8.40
CA LEU A 6 -9.35 -15.54 -7.56
C LEU A 6 -9.73 -14.45 -6.54
N VAL A 7 -9.39 -14.66 -5.29
CA VAL A 7 -9.45 -13.61 -4.26
C VAL A 7 -8.03 -13.31 -3.77
N ILE A 8 -7.67 -12.03 -3.72
CA ILE A 8 -6.41 -11.55 -3.12
C ILE A 8 -6.76 -10.73 -1.89
N ILE A 9 -6.28 -11.14 -0.72
CA ILE A 9 -6.47 -10.40 0.53
C ILE A 9 -5.23 -9.53 0.76
N GLY A 10 -5.41 -8.22 0.70
CA GLY A 10 -4.36 -7.20 0.79
C GLY A 10 -4.03 -6.57 -0.56
N THR A 11 -3.50 -5.34 -0.52
CA THR A 11 -3.21 -4.51 -1.70
C THR A 11 -1.74 -4.12 -1.84
N GLY A 12 -0.86 -4.80 -1.11
CA GLY A 12 0.59 -4.67 -1.23
C GLY A 12 1.15 -5.42 -2.43
N SER A 13 2.34 -5.99 -2.27
CA SER A 13 3.05 -6.71 -3.34
C SER A 13 2.29 -7.93 -3.89
N GLY A 14 1.33 -8.50 -3.15
CA GLY A 14 0.46 -9.56 -3.67
C GLY A 14 -0.36 -9.15 -4.90
N ASN A 15 -0.61 -7.86 -5.10
CA ASN A 15 -1.29 -7.35 -6.30
C ASN A 15 -0.43 -7.42 -7.58
N SER A 16 0.87 -7.66 -7.48
CA SER A 16 1.74 -7.90 -8.64
C SER A 16 1.43 -9.24 -9.34
N LEU A 17 0.66 -10.11 -8.70
CA LEU A 17 0.16 -11.35 -9.33
C LEU A 17 -0.87 -11.08 -10.43
N ILE A 18 -1.52 -9.91 -10.43
CA ILE A 18 -2.49 -9.54 -11.47
C ILE A 18 -1.72 -9.10 -12.71
N THR A 19 -1.36 -10.08 -13.52
CA THR A 19 -0.61 -9.95 -14.76
C THR A 19 -1.52 -10.21 -15.97
N PRO A 20 -1.09 -9.89 -17.20
CA PRO A 20 -1.90 -10.16 -18.40
C PRO A 20 -2.33 -11.63 -18.55
N GLU A 21 -1.57 -12.58 -18.00
CA GLU A 21 -1.90 -14.02 -18.04
C GLU A 21 -3.15 -14.36 -17.20
N LEU A 22 -3.48 -13.51 -16.22
CA LEU A 22 -4.69 -13.63 -15.41
C LEU A 22 -5.83 -12.73 -15.91
N ALA A 23 -5.61 -12.00 -17.02
CA ALA A 23 -6.65 -11.16 -17.62
C ALA A 23 -7.83 -12.07 -18.08
N GLY A 24 -9.03 -11.68 -17.67
CA GLY A 24 -10.26 -12.41 -17.94
C GLY A 24 -10.75 -13.31 -16.82
N LEU A 25 -9.97 -13.50 -15.75
CA LEU A 25 -10.50 -14.09 -14.51
C LEU A 25 -11.38 -13.08 -13.77
N ASP A 26 -12.43 -13.56 -13.11
CA ASP A 26 -13.19 -12.76 -12.11
C ASP A 26 -12.36 -12.69 -10.82
N ILE A 27 -11.71 -11.54 -10.60
CA ILE A 27 -10.80 -11.33 -9.49
C ILE A 27 -11.46 -10.45 -8.43
N ALA A 28 -11.38 -10.85 -7.17
CA ALA A 28 -11.70 -9.98 -6.03
C ALA A 28 -10.42 -9.56 -5.31
N ILE A 29 -10.37 -8.29 -4.92
CA ILE A 29 -9.37 -7.75 -4.00
C ILE A 29 -10.09 -7.34 -2.73
N VAL A 30 -9.59 -7.77 -1.57
CA VAL A 30 -10.14 -7.40 -0.26
C VAL A 30 -9.08 -6.63 0.51
N GLU A 31 -9.40 -5.38 0.88
CA GLU A 31 -8.53 -4.49 1.64
C GLU A 31 -9.36 -3.71 2.66
N GLU A 32 -8.93 -3.73 3.92
CA GLU A 32 -9.61 -2.97 4.98
C GLU A 32 -9.03 -1.58 5.22
N GLY A 33 -7.79 -1.35 4.78
CA GLY A 33 -7.03 -0.13 5.00
C GLY A 33 -6.79 0.67 3.72
N THR A 34 -5.71 1.43 3.75
CA THR A 34 -5.26 2.23 2.60
C THR A 34 -4.62 1.34 1.54
N PHE A 35 -5.04 1.52 0.31
CA PHE A 35 -4.51 0.78 -0.83
C PHE A 35 -3.00 0.98 -1.01
N GLY A 36 -2.28 -0.05 -1.47
CA GLY A 36 -0.84 0.02 -1.75
C GLY A 36 0.06 -0.72 -0.75
N GLY A 37 -0.49 -1.18 0.37
CA GLY A 37 0.21 -2.01 1.36
C GLY A 37 1.30 -1.28 2.15
N THR A 38 2.02 -2.04 2.96
CA THR A 38 3.03 -1.54 3.91
C THR A 38 4.14 -0.73 3.22
N CYS A 39 4.69 -1.22 2.11
CA CYS A 39 5.83 -0.58 1.45
C CYS A 39 5.51 0.84 1.01
N LEU A 40 4.36 1.06 0.38
CA LEU A 40 3.95 2.39 -0.08
C LEU A 40 3.59 3.31 1.08
N ASN A 41 2.74 2.83 2.01
CA ASN A 41 2.06 3.71 2.96
C ASN A 41 2.86 3.97 4.24
N VAL A 42 3.54 2.95 4.80
CA VAL A 42 4.17 3.01 6.12
C VAL A 42 5.55 2.34 6.19
N GLY A 43 6.11 1.90 5.06
CA GLY A 43 7.37 1.15 5.00
C GLY A 43 8.42 1.81 4.11
N CYS A 44 8.76 1.15 3.00
CA CYS A 44 9.90 1.48 2.14
C CYS A 44 9.90 2.93 1.65
N ILE A 45 8.77 3.38 1.13
CA ILE A 45 8.66 4.69 0.50
C ILE A 45 8.78 5.83 1.51
N PRO A 46 7.93 5.91 2.57
CA PRO A 46 8.06 6.98 3.54
C PRO A 46 9.39 6.93 4.28
N THR A 47 9.92 5.74 4.61
CA THR A 47 11.22 5.60 5.26
C THR A 47 12.33 6.25 4.42
N LYS A 48 12.41 5.94 3.12
CA LYS A 48 13.41 6.54 2.24
C LYS A 48 13.25 8.06 2.14
N MET A 49 12.01 8.53 2.06
CA MET A 49 11.73 9.97 1.98
C MET A 49 12.05 10.72 3.28
N LEU A 50 11.98 10.06 4.44
CA LEU A 50 12.31 10.64 5.75
C LEU A 50 13.81 10.58 6.05
N VAL A 51 14.52 9.56 5.57
CA VAL A 51 15.98 9.44 5.74
C VAL A 51 16.71 10.59 5.04
N LEU A 52 16.28 11.00 3.85
CA LEU A 52 16.94 12.07 3.10
C LEU A 52 17.10 13.40 3.88
N PRO A 53 16.07 13.99 4.50
CA PRO A 53 16.24 15.19 5.33
C PRO A 53 17.06 14.93 6.59
N SER A 54 16.97 13.73 7.18
CA SER A 54 17.81 13.34 8.33
C SER A 54 19.30 13.36 7.95
N ASP A 55 19.63 12.79 6.80
CA ASP A 55 21.02 12.80 6.29
C ASP A 55 21.53 14.23 6.10
N ARG A 56 20.71 15.18 5.62
CA ARG A 56 21.13 16.59 5.47
C ARG A 56 21.50 17.24 6.80
N VAL A 57 20.78 16.90 7.88
CA VAL A 57 21.12 17.39 9.23
C VAL A 57 22.43 16.77 9.71
N LEU A 58 22.62 15.47 9.51
CA LEU A 58 23.84 14.76 9.90
C LEU A 58 25.07 15.23 9.08
N ASP A 59 24.91 15.44 7.78
CA ASP A 59 25.95 15.97 6.91
C ASP A 59 26.44 17.35 7.36
N ALA A 60 25.51 18.25 7.75
CA ALA A 60 25.88 19.56 8.28
C ALA A 60 26.68 19.46 9.58
N ALA A 61 26.31 18.55 10.49
CA ALA A 61 27.05 18.30 11.72
C ALA A 61 28.45 17.68 11.46
N ALA A 62 28.56 16.84 10.43
CA ALA A 62 29.80 16.17 10.06
C ALA A 62 30.79 17.10 9.30
N ALA A 63 30.29 18.15 8.66
CA ALA A 63 31.08 19.04 7.80
C ALA A 63 32.27 19.71 8.53
N ALA A 64 32.18 19.95 9.82
CA ALA A 64 33.24 20.53 10.64
C ALA A 64 34.52 19.69 10.60
N ARG A 65 34.43 18.37 10.46
CA ARG A 65 35.60 17.46 10.33
C ARG A 65 36.41 17.69 9.06
N LEU A 66 35.78 18.32 8.05
CA LEU A 66 36.37 18.65 6.78
C LEU A 66 36.80 20.13 6.71
N GLY A 67 36.75 20.87 7.81
CA GLY A 67 37.04 22.28 7.85
C GLY A 67 35.91 23.20 7.32
N VAL A 68 34.71 22.66 7.14
CA VAL A 68 33.54 23.41 6.68
C VAL A 68 32.62 23.72 7.82
N SER A 69 32.33 25.00 8.06
CA SER A 69 31.39 25.43 9.09
C SER A 69 30.00 25.63 8.46
N ILE A 70 29.06 24.81 8.90
CA ILE A 70 27.65 24.94 8.51
C ILE A 70 26.85 25.25 9.78
N PRO A 71 26.01 26.29 9.81
CA PRO A 71 25.11 26.56 10.92
C PRO A 71 24.20 25.34 11.21
N THR A 72 23.84 25.16 12.46
CA THR A 72 22.90 24.09 12.86
C THR A 72 21.60 24.21 12.05
N PRO A 73 21.22 23.19 11.27
CA PRO A 73 20.01 23.22 10.48
C PRO A 73 18.76 23.34 11.35
N THR A 74 17.80 24.14 10.93
CA THR A 74 16.44 24.13 11.47
C THR A 74 15.61 23.10 10.72
N VAL A 75 14.74 22.39 11.43
CA VAL A 75 13.89 21.33 10.85
C VAL A 75 12.44 21.78 10.88
N ASP A 76 11.82 21.90 9.73
CA ASP A 76 10.38 22.10 9.57
C ASP A 76 9.71 20.73 9.38
N TRP A 77 9.32 20.12 10.49
CA TRP A 77 8.67 18.80 10.46
C TRP A 77 7.34 18.80 9.70
N PRO A 78 6.43 19.77 9.87
CA PRO A 78 5.22 19.86 9.05
C PRO A 78 5.51 19.83 7.54
N ALA A 79 6.47 20.62 7.07
CA ALA A 79 6.84 20.63 5.64
C ALA A 79 7.39 19.29 5.16
N ILE A 80 8.19 18.59 5.98
CA ILE A 80 8.70 17.24 5.65
C ILE A 80 7.55 16.25 5.56
N ARG A 81 6.68 16.21 6.57
CA ARG A 81 5.52 15.33 6.63
C ARG A 81 4.61 15.55 5.40
N ASP A 82 4.26 16.78 5.13
CA ASP A 82 3.31 17.12 4.07
C ASP A 82 3.89 16.80 2.68
N ARG A 83 5.21 16.97 2.49
CA ARG A 83 5.90 16.53 1.27
C ARG A 83 5.86 15.01 1.10
N VAL A 84 6.02 14.24 2.18
CA VAL A 84 6.02 12.76 2.14
C VAL A 84 4.62 12.26 1.80
N PHE A 85 3.62 12.62 2.58
CA PHE A 85 2.28 12.09 2.41
C PHE A 85 1.52 12.73 1.26
N GLY A 86 1.80 13.99 0.92
CA GLY A 86 1.30 14.61 -0.31
C GLY A 86 1.76 13.91 -1.59
N ARG A 87 2.83 13.10 -1.51
CA ARG A 87 3.23 12.23 -2.62
C ARG A 87 2.64 10.81 -2.52
N ILE A 88 2.56 10.25 -1.34
CA ILE A 88 2.12 8.86 -1.11
C ILE A 88 0.61 8.72 -1.31
N ASP A 89 -0.17 9.59 -0.71
CA ASP A 89 -1.63 9.47 -0.69
C ASP A 89 -2.26 9.47 -2.10
N PRO A 90 -1.82 10.34 -3.05
CA PRO A 90 -2.32 10.26 -4.42
C PRO A 90 -1.94 8.97 -5.15
N ILE A 91 -0.78 8.38 -4.85
CA ILE A 91 -0.36 7.09 -5.45
C ILE A 91 -1.26 5.96 -4.93
N ALA A 92 -1.55 5.94 -3.63
CA ALA A 92 -2.45 4.96 -3.03
C ALA A 92 -3.86 5.06 -3.61
N ALA A 93 -4.41 6.27 -3.67
CA ALA A 93 -5.73 6.54 -4.25
C ALA A 93 -5.81 6.17 -5.73
N GLY A 94 -4.79 6.54 -6.52
CA GLY A 94 -4.71 6.19 -7.94
C GLY A 94 -4.58 4.69 -8.18
N GLY A 95 -3.89 3.97 -7.29
CA GLY A 95 -3.80 2.51 -7.32
C GLY A 95 -5.15 1.85 -7.08
N GLU A 96 -5.93 2.35 -6.15
CA GLU A 96 -7.30 1.87 -5.89
C GLU A 96 -8.21 2.15 -7.09
N GLU A 97 -8.22 3.38 -7.60
CA GLU A 97 -9.02 3.78 -8.75
C GLU A 97 -8.70 2.92 -9.98
N TYR A 98 -7.40 2.66 -10.24
CA TYR A 98 -6.98 1.79 -11.33
C TYR A 98 -7.56 0.38 -11.22
N ARG A 99 -7.58 -0.21 -10.02
CA ARG A 99 -8.17 -1.55 -9.81
C ARG A 99 -9.69 -1.53 -9.92
N ARG A 100 -10.33 -0.50 -9.41
CA ARG A 100 -11.79 -0.34 -9.51
C ARG A 100 -12.29 -0.07 -10.94
N SER A 101 -11.45 0.50 -11.79
CA SER A 101 -11.79 0.77 -13.19
C SER A 101 -11.73 -0.48 -14.09
N ASP A 102 -11.09 -1.55 -13.63
CA ASP A 102 -11.02 -2.81 -14.37
C ASP A 102 -12.32 -3.61 -14.15
N PRO A 103 -13.12 -3.90 -15.22
CA PRO A 103 -14.38 -4.63 -15.09
C PRO A 103 -14.21 -6.08 -14.60
N ALA A 104 -13.02 -6.67 -14.73
CA ALA A 104 -12.71 -8.01 -14.23
C ALA A 104 -12.35 -8.02 -12.74
N ILE A 105 -12.21 -6.84 -12.11
CA ILE A 105 -11.77 -6.73 -10.72
C ILE A 105 -12.88 -6.15 -9.85
N THR A 106 -13.23 -6.86 -8.78
CA THR A 106 -14.10 -6.35 -7.73
C THR A 106 -13.27 -6.01 -6.48
N VAL A 107 -13.32 -4.75 -6.05
CA VAL A 107 -12.62 -4.31 -4.83
C VAL A 107 -13.59 -4.21 -3.66
N TYR A 108 -13.36 -5.00 -2.63
CA TYR A 108 -14.07 -4.95 -1.35
C TYR A 108 -13.25 -4.16 -0.32
N ALA A 109 -13.75 -3.00 0.07
CA ALA A 109 -13.20 -2.22 1.18
C ALA A 109 -13.67 -2.82 2.50
N ALA A 110 -13.04 -3.90 2.94
CA ALA A 110 -13.50 -4.72 4.07
C ALA A 110 -12.38 -5.56 4.67
N ARG A 111 -12.54 -5.94 5.93
CA ARG A 111 -11.80 -7.05 6.54
C ARG A 111 -12.42 -8.37 6.11
N ALA A 112 -11.58 -9.33 5.72
CA ALA A 112 -12.00 -10.70 5.44
C ALA A 112 -11.69 -11.64 6.61
N ARG A 113 -12.57 -12.60 6.84
CA ARG A 113 -12.39 -13.72 7.78
C ARG A 113 -12.81 -15.02 7.12
N PHE A 114 -12.00 -16.05 7.24
CA PHE A 114 -12.40 -17.38 6.81
C PHE A 114 -13.54 -17.93 7.68
N VAL A 115 -14.59 -18.40 7.03
CA VAL A 115 -15.72 -19.09 7.67
C VAL A 115 -15.88 -20.52 7.16
N GLY A 116 -15.09 -20.90 6.16
CA GLY A 116 -15.03 -22.25 5.61
C GLY A 116 -13.87 -22.37 4.61
N LEU A 117 -13.71 -23.53 4.02
CA LEU A 117 -12.74 -23.76 2.97
C LEU A 117 -13.09 -22.88 1.76
N ARG A 118 -12.19 -21.96 1.38
CA ARG A 118 -12.40 -20.98 0.28
C ARG A 118 -13.66 -20.12 0.45
N HIS A 119 -14.08 -19.88 1.69
CA HIS A 119 -15.25 -19.12 2.03
C HIS A 119 -14.87 -18.03 3.03
N LEU A 120 -15.17 -16.79 2.68
CA LEU A 120 -14.83 -15.59 3.44
C LEU A 120 -16.10 -14.84 3.82
N ALA A 121 -16.17 -14.41 5.08
CA ALA A 121 -17.10 -13.38 5.53
C ALA A 121 -16.36 -12.03 5.58
N LEU A 122 -17.00 -11.01 5.03
CA LEU A 122 -16.51 -9.65 5.01
C LEU A 122 -17.13 -8.83 6.14
N SER A 123 -16.40 -7.82 6.62
CA SER A 123 -16.91 -6.93 7.67
C SER A 123 -18.12 -6.09 7.26
N THR A 124 -18.41 -6.03 5.97
CA THR A 124 -19.64 -5.43 5.41
C THR A 124 -20.89 -6.29 5.60
N GLY A 125 -20.74 -7.53 6.07
CA GLY A 125 -21.83 -8.51 6.20
C GLY A 125 -22.03 -9.40 4.97
N GLU A 126 -21.28 -9.17 3.91
CA GLU A 126 -21.29 -10.01 2.71
C GLU A 126 -20.46 -11.28 2.92
N GLU A 127 -20.80 -12.32 2.19
CA GLU A 127 -19.99 -13.52 2.09
C GLU A 127 -19.59 -13.78 0.64
N ILE A 128 -18.35 -14.20 0.44
CA ILE A 128 -17.79 -14.53 -0.87
C ILE A 128 -17.08 -15.89 -0.83
N THR A 129 -17.05 -16.55 -1.97
CA THR A 129 -16.28 -17.79 -2.16
C THR A 129 -15.31 -17.61 -3.32
N ALA A 130 -14.28 -18.47 -3.38
CA ALA A 130 -13.31 -18.43 -4.47
C ALA A 130 -12.77 -19.82 -4.83
N ASP A 131 -12.33 -19.97 -6.08
CA ASP A 131 -11.55 -21.15 -6.49
C ASP A 131 -10.15 -21.12 -5.87
N ARG A 132 -9.55 -19.92 -5.78
CA ARG A 132 -8.22 -19.70 -5.22
C ARG A 132 -8.22 -18.45 -4.35
N ILE A 133 -7.50 -18.51 -3.22
CA ILE A 133 -7.33 -17.37 -2.31
C ILE A 133 -5.84 -17.16 -2.08
N VAL A 134 -5.39 -15.93 -2.28
CA VAL A 134 -4.03 -15.47 -1.98
C VAL A 134 -4.07 -14.63 -0.71
N LEU A 135 -3.34 -15.06 0.31
CA LEU A 135 -3.14 -14.30 1.54
C LEU A 135 -1.91 -13.40 1.34
N ALA A 136 -2.17 -12.09 1.22
CA ALA A 136 -1.15 -11.06 1.04
C ALA A 136 -1.41 -9.86 1.97
N ALA A 137 -1.85 -10.16 3.18
CA ALA A 137 -2.29 -9.16 4.16
C ALA A 137 -1.13 -8.38 4.83
N GLY A 138 0.11 -8.83 4.61
CA GLY A 138 1.30 -8.20 5.19
C GLY A 138 1.65 -8.68 6.60
#